data_06eb6d083fd0077dc0b5c2f51eb7ebb5
#
_entry.id   06eb6d083fd0077dc0b5c2f51eb7ebb5
#
_cell.length_a   1.000
_cell.length_b   1.000
_cell.length_c   1.000
_cell.angle_alpha   90.00
_cell.angle_beta   90.00
_cell.angle_gamma   90.00
#
_symmetry.space_group_name_H-M   'P 1'
#
loop_
_entity.id
_entity.type
_entity.pdbx_description
1 polymer ?
#
loop_
_entity_poly.entity_id
_entity_poly.type
_entity_poly.pdbx_seq_one_letter_code
_entity_poly.pdbx_strand_id
1 'polypeptide(L)'
;PTDIPAEKMYCIIDALDEVEGNSFYDVLQSIKQYKEANQDIKILFTCRKHYVASYAKHFSDCKNLQFEEIRRLNETDVLNIINNKCSKATIENVNKSSKLRELLTIPRYLTFLLECDNQQGASSNIGELFEYMIIHSIQAAIKSHKGFKYNESNKILVQRVLEKVAFVMEISRKDQISKDELYTILDGMKGNMTQMLIANFDLLFFQSRILKDTNGILQFENTELQEYLAAKELCRQDNIESVLYDIAVHKDLKHIYPNWYDVIPHISYSDDRIQTFINVFKLIVSYESNLENKSFENLLKYVDSSVLSLQQKEDLFSIIFEHYQRMPAYIMWRGPISKLLQECYIANCDPIMMLSSDQLNKIQLFNIYSIIDAIIEENKLSKCVLDYWTDTANSLMKTGDNEKQLAALNFYNALKCNAELIQL
;
A
#
# COMPACT_ATOMS: atom_id res chain seq x y z
N PRO A 1 -43.00 27.36 -0.04
CA PRO A 1 -43.25 26.71 -1.31
C PRO A 1 -42.31 27.35 -2.33
N THR A 2 -41.36 26.59 -2.79
CA THR A 2 -40.40 27.08 -3.79
C THR A 2 -41.05 26.89 -5.16
N ASP A 3 -41.22 27.98 -5.92
CA ASP A 3 -41.69 27.98 -7.29
C ASP A 3 -40.69 27.37 -8.30
N ILE A 4 -39.85 26.42 -7.82
CA ILE A 4 -38.86 25.70 -8.66
C ILE A 4 -39.57 24.51 -9.30
N PRO A 5 -39.60 24.41 -10.63
CA PRO A 5 -40.16 23.23 -11.31
C PRO A 5 -39.46 21.96 -10.86
N ALA A 6 -40.21 20.88 -10.60
CA ALA A 6 -39.71 19.60 -10.12
C ALA A 6 -38.58 19.02 -11.00
N GLU A 7 -38.63 19.20 -12.31
CA GLU A 7 -37.59 18.82 -13.27
C GLU A 7 -36.23 19.50 -13.10
N LYS A 8 -36.20 20.62 -12.34
CA LYS A 8 -34.96 21.34 -11.93
C LYS A 8 -34.50 21.03 -10.51
N MET A 9 -35.20 20.15 -9.81
CA MET A 9 -34.88 19.79 -8.44
C MET A 9 -33.97 18.55 -8.39
N TYR A 10 -32.95 18.61 -7.55
CA TYR A 10 -32.08 17.50 -7.25
C TYR A 10 -32.23 17.18 -5.76
N CYS A 11 -32.45 15.91 -5.44
CA CYS A 11 -32.31 15.40 -4.08
C CYS A 11 -30.92 14.74 -3.97
N ILE A 12 -30.10 15.26 -3.08
CA ILE A 12 -28.74 14.70 -2.85
C ILE A 12 -28.75 14.02 -1.48
N ILE A 13 -28.41 12.73 -1.47
CA ILE A 13 -28.28 11.91 -0.28
C ILE A 13 -26.83 11.47 -0.20
N ASP A 14 -26.10 12.02 0.76
CA ASP A 14 -24.68 11.72 0.93
C ASP A 14 -24.50 10.56 1.90
N ALA A 15 -23.46 9.73 1.65
CA ALA A 15 -23.01 8.62 2.50
C ALA A 15 -24.13 7.61 2.86
N LEU A 16 -24.83 7.09 1.86
CA LEU A 16 -25.89 6.09 2.06
C LEU A 16 -25.38 4.82 2.81
N ASP A 17 -24.09 4.52 2.71
CA ASP A 17 -23.41 3.43 3.42
C ASP A 17 -23.27 3.65 4.94
N GLU A 18 -23.49 4.85 5.44
CA GLU A 18 -23.49 5.13 6.89
C GLU A 18 -24.81 4.78 7.56
N VAL A 19 -25.81 4.37 6.81
CA VAL A 19 -27.06 3.83 7.34
C VAL A 19 -26.83 2.43 7.90
N GLU A 20 -27.29 2.19 9.13
CA GLU A 20 -27.15 0.87 9.79
C GLU A 20 -27.69 -0.28 8.93
N GLY A 21 -26.98 -1.41 8.92
CA GLY A 21 -27.19 -2.52 8.01
C GLY A 21 -28.64 -2.99 7.85
N ASN A 22 -29.42 -3.09 8.94
CA ASN A 22 -30.83 -3.49 8.89
C ASN A 22 -31.72 -2.39 8.33
N SER A 23 -31.39 -1.11 8.53
CA SER A 23 -32.16 0.03 8.07
C SER A 23 -31.77 0.45 6.64
N PHE A 24 -30.64 -0.03 6.11
CA PHE A 24 -30.18 0.29 4.75
C PHE A 24 -31.22 -0.07 3.69
N TYR A 25 -31.80 -1.28 3.81
CA TYR A 25 -32.84 -1.72 2.88
C TYR A 25 -34.08 -0.83 2.94
N ASP A 26 -34.55 -0.48 4.14
CA ASP A 26 -35.73 0.37 4.34
C ASP A 26 -35.54 1.77 3.77
N VAL A 27 -34.33 2.34 3.96
CA VAL A 27 -33.96 3.64 3.39
C VAL A 27 -33.94 3.57 1.86
N LEU A 28 -33.33 2.53 1.29
CA LEU A 28 -33.30 2.34 -0.16
C LEU A 28 -34.69 2.18 -0.75
N GLN A 29 -35.59 1.44 -0.09
CA GLN A 29 -36.99 1.31 -0.49
C GLN A 29 -37.73 2.65 -0.38
N SER A 30 -37.48 3.43 0.66
CA SER A 30 -38.06 4.77 0.81
C SER A 30 -37.61 5.73 -0.30
N ILE A 31 -36.35 5.69 -0.68
CA ILE A 31 -35.80 6.45 -1.82
C ILE A 31 -36.52 6.04 -3.10
N LYS A 32 -36.70 4.73 -3.31
CA LYS A 32 -37.41 4.20 -4.50
C LYS A 32 -38.88 4.67 -4.56
N GLN A 33 -39.60 4.51 -3.45
CA GLN A 33 -40.98 4.97 -3.37
C GLN A 33 -41.09 6.48 -3.57
N TYR A 34 -40.18 7.26 -3.00
CA TYR A 34 -40.15 8.71 -3.20
C TYR A 34 -39.93 9.07 -4.68
N LYS A 35 -39.00 8.37 -5.37
CA LYS A 35 -38.74 8.57 -6.79
C LYS A 35 -39.93 8.18 -7.67
N GLU A 36 -40.61 7.08 -7.35
CA GLU A 36 -41.83 6.65 -8.05
C GLU A 36 -42.98 7.66 -7.93
N ALA A 37 -43.11 8.27 -6.74
CA ALA A 37 -44.12 9.30 -6.49
C ALA A 37 -43.74 10.67 -7.12
N ASN A 38 -42.46 10.92 -7.37
CA ASN A 38 -41.93 12.19 -7.85
C ASN A 38 -40.99 11.95 -9.05
N GLN A 39 -41.59 11.55 -10.19
CA GLN A 39 -40.84 11.08 -11.36
C GLN A 39 -39.87 12.11 -11.95
N ASP A 40 -40.18 13.40 -11.84
CA ASP A 40 -39.37 14.49 -12.41
C ASP A 40 -38.16 14.87 -11.54
N ILE A 41 -38.16 14.51 -10.28
CA ILE A 41 -37.02 14.81 -9.37
C ILE A 41 -35.85 13.90 -9.69
N LYS A 42 -34.67 14.48 -9.85
CA LYS A 42 -33.39 13.72 -9.94
C LYS A 42 -32.83 13.45 -8.55
N ILE A 43 -32.55 12.19 -8.28
CA ILE A 43 -31.95 11.78 -7.01
C ILE A 43 -30.49 11.34 -7.29
N LEU A 44 -29.55 11.95 -6.59
CA LEU A 44 -28.15 11.56 -6.55
C LEU A 44 -27.85 11.07 -5.14
N PHE A 45 -27.25 9.90 -5.01
CA PHE A 45 -26.74 9.45 -3.73
C PHE A 45 -25.30 8.92 -3.86
N THR A 46 -24.52 9.13 -2.80
CA THR A 46 -23.18 8.56 -2.69
C THR A 46 -23.21 7.30 -1.82
N CYS A 47 -22.43 6.29 -2.20
CA CYS A 47 -22.33 5.04 -1.46
C CYS A 47 -20.99 4.37 -1.73
N ARG A 48 -20.39 3.73 -0.75
CA ARG A 48 -19.14 3.00 -0.94
C ARG A 48 -19.33 1.79 -1.85
N LYS A 49 -18.34 1.54 -2.72
CA LYS A 49 -18.38 0.47 -3.74
C LYS A 49 -18.67 -0.92 -3.15
N HIS A 50 -18.08 -1.25 -2.00
CA HIS A 50 -18.33 -2.55 -1.36
C HIS A 50 -19.76 -2.68 -0.84
N TYR A 51 -20.39 -1.60 -0.37
CA TYR A 51 -21.82 -1.62 -0.02
C TYR A 51 -22.69 -1.85 -1.26
N VAL A 52 -22.40 -1.14 -2.35
CA VAL A 52 -23.12 -1.37 -3.61
C VAL A 52 -22.98 -2.83 -4.04
N ALA A 53 -21.79 -3.43 -3.93
CA ALA A 53 -21.56 -4.84 -4.25
C ALA A 53 -22.33 -5.79 -3.31
N SER A 54 -22.32 -5.54 -2.00
CA SER A 54 -23.03 -6.36 -1.00
C SER A 54 -24.54 -6.33 -1.14
N TYR A 55 -25.08 -5.19 -1.59
CA TYR A 55 -26.51 -4.98 -1.79
C TYR A 55 -26.92 -4.92 -3.27
N ALA A 56 -26.09 -5.47 -4.17
CA ALA A 56 -26.28 -5.40 -5.62
C ALA A 56 -27.67 -5.80 -6.09
N LYS A 57 -28.27 -6.84 -5.48
CA LYS A 57 -29.62 -7.29 -5.79
C LYS A 57 -30.69 -6.20 -5.55
N HIS A 58 -30.57 -5.45 -4.46
CA HIS A 58 -31.52 -4.40 -4.11
C HIS A 58 -31.36 -3.18 -5.02
N PHE A 59 -30.15 -2.88 -5.46
CA PHE A 59 -29.89 -1.83 -6.44
C PHE A 59 -30.40 -2.22 -7.84
N SER A 60 -30.27 -3.49 -8.24
CA SER A 60 -30.76 -3.96 -9.55
C SER A 60 -32.28 -3.82 -9.73
N ASP A 61 -33.02 -3.82 -8.62
CA ASP A 61 -34.48 -3.62 -8.63
C ASP A 61 -34.89 -2.15 -8.86
N CYS A 62 -33.94 -1.22 -8.84
CA CYS A 62 -34.19 0.20 -9.09
C CYS A 62 -34.13 0.49 -10.60
N LYS A 63 -35.30 0.77 -11.21
CA LYS A 63 -35.36 1.12 -12.62
C LYS A 63 -34.65 2.45 -12.89
N ASN A 64 -33.91 2.53 -13.99
CA ASN A 64 -33.19 3.73 -14.44
C ASN A 64 -32.07 4.22 -13.47
N LEU A 65 -31.54 3.35 -12.64
CA LEU A 65 -30.38 3.67 -11.82
C LEU A 65 -29.11 3.66 -12.70
N GLN A 66 -28.34 4.75 -12.64
CA GLN A 66 -27.04 4.86 -13.28
C GLN A 66 -25.98 4.88 -12.20
N PHE A 67 -24.91 4.13 -12.42
CA PHE A 67 -23.77 4.11 -11.53
C PHE A 67 -22.63 4.89 -12.15
N GLU A 68 -22.09 5.83 -11.37
CA GLU A 68 -20.88 6.56 -11.70
C GLU A 68 -19.85 6.30 -10.60
N GLU A 69 -18.62 6.01 -10.98
CA GLU A 69 -17.55 5.79 -10.02
C GLU A 69 -16.70 7.05 -9.95
N ILE A 70 -16.48 7.58 -8.73
CA ILE A 70 -15.51 8.63 -8.48
C ILE A 70 -14.13 8.02 -8.64
N ARG A 71 -13.44 8.42 -9.70
CA ARG A 71 -12.10 7.96 -10.00
C ARG A 71 -11.07 8.68 -9.13
N ARG A 72 -9.93 8.03 -8.92
CA ARG A 72 -8.74 8.70 -8.40
C ARG A 72 -8.36 9.86 -9.32
N LEU A 73 -7.67 10.85 -8.77
CA LEU A 73 -7.10 11.93 -9.58
C LEU A 73 -6.13 11.36 -10.62
N ASN A 74 -6.04 12.02 -11.75
CA ASN A 74 -5.03 11.68 -12.75
C ASN A 74 -3.63 12.07 -12.21
N GLU A 75 -2.64 11.21 -12.38
CA GLU A 75 -1.27 11.47 -11.91
C GLU A 75 -0.71 12.79 -12.51
N THR A 76 -1.01 13.09 -13.76
CA THR A 76 -0.60 14.35 -14.40
C THR A 76 -1.20 15.57 -13.70
N ASP A 77 -2.47 15.50 -13.32
CA ASP A 77 -3.13 16.61 -12.60
C ASP A 77 -2.56 16.77 -11.19
N VAL A 78 -2.29 15.66 -10.50
CA VAL A 78 -1.61 15.66 -9.19
C VAL A 78 -0.25 16.32 -9.29
N LEU A 79 0.58 15.92 -10.25
CA LEU A 79 1.92 16.51 -10.47
C LEU A 79 1.83 18.00 -10.82
N ASN A 80 0.85 18.40 -11.62
CA ASN A 80 0.62 19.83 -11.92
C ASN A 80 0.27 20.63 -10.65
N ILE A 81 -0.58 20.09 -9.79
CA ILE A 81 -0.93 20.75 -8.51
C ILE A 81 0.30 20.86 -7.62
N ILE A 82 1.08 19.80 -7.47
CA ILE A 82 2.29 19.77 -6.63
C ILE A 82 3.35 20.73 -7.16
N ASN A 83 3.62 20.71 -8.47
CA ASN A 83 4.61 21.62 -9.10
C ASN A 83 4.27 23.10 -8.91
N ASN A 84 2.98 23.43 -8.80
CA ASN A 84 2.53 24.82 -8.63
C ASN A 84 2.42 25.26 -7.16
N LYS A 85 2.29 24.31 -6.22
CA LYS A 85 1.93 24.64 -4.83
C LYS A 85 2.96 24.21 -3.79
N CYS A 86 3.82 23.25 -4.10
CA CYS A 86 4.78 22.71 -3.15
C CYS A 86 6.19 23.29 -3.31
N SER A 87 7.00 23.10 -2.27
CA SER A 87 8.42 23.41 -2.26
C SER A 87 9.19 22.52 -3.25
N LYS A 88 10.34 22.99 -3.72
CA LYS A 88 11.20 22.20 -4.63
C LYS A 88 11.59 20.85 -4.03
N ALA A 89 11.86 20.81 -2.72
CA ALA A 89 12.25 19.57 -2.05
C ALA A 89 11.12 18.54 -2.04
N THR A 90 9.87 18.95 -1.76
CA THR A 90 8.71 18.06 -1.84
C THR A 90 8.47 17.58 -3.27
N ILE A 91 8.61 18.44 -4.28
CA ILE A 91 8.50 18.06 -5.69
C ILE A 91 9.53 16.97 -6.04
N GLU A 92 10.79 17.15 -5.64
CA GLU A 92 11.84 16.15 -5.86
C GLU A 92 11.54 14.81 -5.18
N ASN A 93 11.06 14.83 -3.94
CA ASN A 93 10.70 13.63 -3.19
C ASN A 93 9.52 12.88 -3.83
N VAL A 94 8.47 13.59 -4.23
CA VAL A 94 7.33 13.01 -4.94
C VAL A 94 7.76 12.40 -6.27
N ASN A 95 8.66 13.05 -7.00
CA ASN A 95 9.16 12.53 -8.27
C ASN A 95 10.00 11.24 -8.09
N LYS A 96 10.70 11.10 -6.96
CA LYS A 96 11.50 9.90 -6.66
C LYS A 96 10.64 8.68 -6.25
N SER A 97 9.50 8.90 -5.59
CA SER A 97 8.66 7.82 -5.07
C SER A 97 7.42 7.60 -5.94
N SER A 98 7.41 6.48 -6.66
CA SER A 98 6.23 6.08 -7.43
C SER A 98 5.03 5.74 -6.52
N LYS A 99 5.30 5.19 -5.34
CA LYS A 99 4.27 4.85 -4.36
C LYS A 99 3.62 6.10 -3.77
N LEU A 100 4.42 7.12 -3.45
CA LEU A 100 3.89 8.39 -2.99
C LEU A 100 3.01 9.04 -4.07
N ARG A 101 3.44 9.04 -5.35
CA ARG A 101 2.60 9.55 -6.45
C ARG A 101 1.27 8.81 -6.56
N GLU A 102 1.29 7.48 -6.49
CA GLU A 102 0.09 6.66 -6.53
C GLU A 102 -0.85 7.03 -5.37
N LEU A 103 -0.34 7.14 -4.15
CA LEU A 103 -1.11 7.53 -2.96
C LEU A 103 -1.76 8.90 -3.13
N LEU A 104 -1.02 9.86 -3.69
CA LEU A 104 -1.50 11.24 -3.89
C LEU A 104 -2.60 11.37 -4.96
N THR A 105 -2.87 10.34 -5.74
CA THR A 105 -4.07 10.30 -6.60
C THR A 105 -5.37 10.27 -5.79
N ILE A 106 -5.31 9.97 -4.50
CA ILE A 106 -6.42 10.07 -3.56
C ILE A 106 -6.45 11.51 -3.01
N PRO A 107 -7.53 12.29 -3.24
CA PRO A 107 -7.57 13.71 -2.91
C PRO A 107 -7.21 14.04 -1.47
N ARG A 108 -7.58 13.19 -0.52
CA ARG A 108 -7.29 13.37 0.90
C ARG A 108 -5.79 13.45 1.18
N TYR A 109 -5.01 12.53 0.63
CA TYR A 109 -3.56 12.50 0.83
C TYR A 109 -2.86 13.68 0.15
N LEU A 110 -3.35 14.09 -1.03
CA LEU A 110 -2.85 15.28 -1.68
C LEU A 110 -3.08 16.53 -0.83
N THR A 111 -4.26 16.68 -0.22
CA THR A 111 -4.56 17.79 0.69
C THR A 111 -3.60 17.82 1.88
N PHE A 112 -3.39 16.66 2.52
CA PHE A 112 -2.46 16.58 3.66
C PHE A 112 -1.01 16.86 3.25
N LEU A 113 -0.57 16.42 2.06
CA LEU A 113 0.76 16.77 1.57
C LEU A 113 0.93 18.29 1.40
N LEU A 114 -0.06 18.96 0.80
CA LEU A 114 -0.05 20.41 0.64
C LEU A 114 -0.03 21.16 1.98
N GLU A 115 -0.77 20.67 2.96
CA GLU A 115 -0.78 21.22 4.31
C GLU A 115 0.56 20.97 5.03
N CYS A 116 1.12 19.78 4.91
CA CYS A 116 2.42 19.41 5.49
C CYS A 116 3.54 20.29 4.93
N ASP A 117 3.63 20.42 3.60
CA ASP A 117 4.63 21.25 2.94
C ASP A 117 4.57 22.72 3.39
N ASN A 118 3.37 23.26 3.54
CA ASN A 118 3.17 24.64 4.00
C ASN A 118 3.53 24.87 5.48
N GLN A 119 3.39 23.86 6.35
CA GLN A 119 3.53 24.02 7.81
C GLN A 119 4.85 23.51 8.37
N GLN A 120 5.38 22.42 7.84
CA GLN A 120 6.55 21.71 8.38
C GLN A 120 7.73 21.64 7.40
N GLY A 121 7.50 22.01 6.14
CA GLY A 121 8.48 21.81 5.07
C GLY A 121 8.29 20.50 4.31
N ALA A 122 9.32 20.11 3.55
CA ALA A 122 9.21 18.98 2.63
C ALA A 122 8.94 17.64 3.33
N SER A 123 7.86 16.96 2.94
CA SER A 123 7.66 15.55 3.27
C SER A 123 8.56 14.68 2.38
N SER A 124 9.31 13.77 2.98
CA SER A 124 10.30 12.94 2.27
C SER A 124 9.72 11.62 1.79
N ASN A 125 8.72 11.06 2.47
CA ASN A 125 8.15 9.75 2.16
C ASN A 125 6.71 9.59 2.69
N ILE A 126 6.10 8.45 2.39
CA ILE A 126 4.73 8.10 2.83
C ILE A 126 4.60 8.05 4.35
N GLY A 127 5.63 7.53 5.05
CA GLY A 127 5.62 7.43 6.51
C GLY A 127 5.52 8.80 7.18
N GLU A 128 6.26 9.79 6.71
CA GLU A 128 6.18 11.17 7.21
C GLU A 128 4.81 11.79 6.94
N LEU A 129 4.21 11.52 5.79
CA LEU A 129 2.86 11.97 5.47
C LEU A 129 1.84 11.38 6.44
N PHE A 130 1.88 10.09 6.72
CA PHE A 130 1.01 9.43 7.70
C PHE A 130 1.24 9.97 9.11
N GLU A 131 2.50 10.16 9.51
CA GLU A 131 2.83 10.72 10.82
C GLU A 131 2.25 12.13 10.96
N TYR A 132 2.39 12.97 9.94
CA TYR A 132 1.79 14.30 9.92
C TYR A 132 0.26 14.22 10.06
N MET A 133 -0.40 13.36 9.30
CA MET A 133 -1.86 13.18 9.34
C MET A 133 -2.33 12.78 10.74
N ILE A 134 -1.66 11.81 11.37
CA ILE A 134 -1.99 11.32 12.71
C ILE A 134 -1.83 12.43 13.74
N ILE A 135 -0.65 13.06 13.76
CA ILE A 135 -0.32 14.15 14.69
C ILE A 135 -1.31 15.31 14.54
N HIS A 136 -1.58 15.74 13.30
CA HIS A 136 -2.50 16.84 13.03
C HIS A 136 -3.92 16.52 13.49
N SER A 137 -4.40 15.30 13.22
CA SER A 137 -5.72 14.84 13.64
C SER A 137 -5.86 14.78 15.16
N ILE A 138 -4.84 14.25 15.86
CA ILE A 138 -4.80 14.22 17.33
C ILE A 138 -4.76 15.65 17.92
N GLN A 139 -3.95 16.53 17.35
CA GLN A 139 -3.87 17.92 17.80
C GLN A 139 -5.20 18.67 17.63
N ALA A 140 -5.87 18.46 16.50
CA ALA A 140 -7.17 19.07 16.24
C ALA A 140 -8.22 18.57 17.26
N ALA A 141 -8.24 17.27 17.57
CA ALA A 141 -9.13 16.69 18.57
C ALA A 141 -8.86 17.27 19.98
N ILE A 142 -7.60 17.35 20.40
CA ILE A 142 -7.23 17.89 21.71
C ILE A 142 -7.61 19.36 21.82
N LYS A 143 -7.38 20.17 20.77
CA LYS A 143 -7.72 21.61 20.76
C LYS A 143 -9.23 21.87 20.77
N SER A 144 -10.02 21.00 20.18
CA SER A 144 -11.49 21.13 20.14
C SER A 144 -12.14 20.82 21.49
N HIS A 145 -11.44 20.15 22.39
CA HIS A 145 -11.98 19.72 23.68
C HIS A 145 -11.69 20.70 24.80
N LYS A 146 -12.70 21.40 25.28
CA LYS A 146 -12.60 22.52 26.28
C LYS A 146 -11.96 22.13 27.62
N GLY A 147 -11.85 20.85 27.97
CA GLY A 147 -11.27 20.35 29.22
C GLY A 147 -9.84 19.85 29.13
N PHE A 148 -9.25 19.79 27.93
CA PHE A 148 -7.95 19.21 27.71
C PHE A 148 -6.91 20.26 27.33
N LYS A 149 -5.85 20.37 28.12
CA LYS A 149 -4.68 21.17 27.69
C LYS A 149 -3.82 20.31 26.77
N TYR A 150 -3.56 20.80 25.56
CA TYR A 150 -2.57 20.19 24.69
C TYR A 150 -1.20 20.14 25.40
N ASN A 151 -0.65 18.96 25.51
CA ASN A 151 0.76 18.75 25.82
C ASN A 151 1.30 17.57 25.01
N GLU A 152 2.60 17.56 24.79
CA GLU A 152 3.27 16.51 24.01
C GLU A 152 3.07 15.11 24.59
N SER A 153 3.02 15.00 25.93
CA SER A 153 2.81 13.71 26.61
C SER A 153 1.45 13.10 26.25
N ASN A 154 0.39 13.92 26.22
CA ASN A 154 -0.95 13.46 25.86
C ASN A 154 -1.00 13.04 24.39
N LYS A 155 -0.35 13.77 23.49
CA LYS A 155 -0.24 13.41 22.08
C LYS A 155 0.42 12.03 21.91
N ILE A 156 1.57 11.84 22.54
CA ILE A 156 2.32 10.59 22.49
C ILE A 156 1.48 9.43 23.03
N LEU A 157 0.76 9.62 24.13
CA LEU A 157 -0.08 8.58 24.72
C LEU A 157 -1.24 8.19 23.81
N VAL A 158 -1.94 9.16 23.21
CA VAL A 158 -3.03 8.90 22.25
C VAL A 158 -2.51 8.11 21.05
N GLN A 159 -1.37 8.53 20.50
CA GLN A 159 -0.74 7.82 19.39
C GLN A 159 -0.37 6.38 19.76
N ARG A 160 0.23 6.16 20.94
CA ARG A 160 0.58 4.82 21.44
C ARG A 160 -0.62 3.90 21.58
N VAL A 161 -1.74 4.44 22.02
CA VAL A 161 -2.96 3.66 22.11
C VAL A 161 -3.48 3.29 20.72
N LEU A 162 -3.48 4.24 19.77
CA LEU A 162 -3.88 3.96 18.39
C LEU A 162 -2.99 2.89 17.76
N GLU A 163 -1.66 2.96 17.95
CA GLU A 163 -0.71 1.96 17.50
C GLU A 163 -1.04 0.57 18.07
N LYS A 164 -1.34 0.50 19.39
CA LYS A 164 -1.69 -0.77 20.06
C LYS A 164 -3.02 -1.33 19.57
N VAL A 165 -4.03 -0.49 19.42
CA VAL A 165 -5.35 -0.89 18.92
C VAL A 165 -5.22 -1.44 17.50
N ALA A 166 -4.52 -0.72 16.62
CA ALA A 166 -4.28 -1.16 15.25
C ALA A 166 -3.56 -2.52 15.21
N PHE A 167 -2.52 -2.68 16.01
CA PHE A 167 -1.75 -3.92 16.08
C PHE A 167 -2.60 -5.12 16.56
N VAL A 168 -3.41 -4.93 17.60
CA VAL A 168 -4.32 -5.98 18.08
C VAL A 168 -5.37 -6.33 17.04
N MET A 169 -5.90 -5.34 16.31
CA MET A 169 -6.85 -5.59 15.22
C MET A 169 -6.20 -6.43 14.10
N GLU A 170 -4.96 -6.13 13.71
CA GLU A 170 -4.24 -6.92 12.70
C GLU A 170 -3.97 -8.36 13.17
N ILE A 171 -3.51 -8.57 14.41
CA ILE A 171 -3.32 -9.92 14.96
C ILE A 171 -4.63 -10.70 14.99
N SER A 172 -5.73 -10.03 15.37
CA SER A 172 -7.05 -10.62 15.46
C SER A 172 -7.75 -10.76 14.10
N ARG A 173 -7.15 -10.23 13.03
CA ARG A 173 -7.70 -10.17 11.67
C ARG A 173 -9.07 -9.51 11.63
N LYS A 174 -9.19 -8.41 12.34
CA LYS A 174 -10.41 -7.63 12.45
C LYS A 174 -10.21 -6.25 11.82
N ASP A 175 -11.14 -5.86 11.01
CA ASP A 175 -11.30 -4.49 10.50
C ASP A 175 -12.19 -3.63 11.42
N GLN A 176 -12.87 -4.30 12.37
CA GLN A 176 -13.78 -3.68 13.33
C GLN A 176 -13.65 -4.33 14.70
N ILE A 177 -13.77 -3.53 15.77
CA ILE A 177 -13.82 -4.01 17.16
C ILE A 177 -14.99 -3.35 17.90
N SER A 178 -15.50 -4.02 18.92
CA SER A 178 -16.48 -3.44 19.84
C SER A 178 -15.82 -2.49 20.83
N LYS A 179 -16.62 -1.62 21.46
CA LYS A 179 -16.11 -0.79 22.58
C LYS A 179 -15.58 -1.63 23.74
N ASP A 180 -16.19 -2.78 24.03
CA ASP A 180 -15.72 -3.66 25.10
C ASP A 180 -14.34 -4.26 24.79
N GLU A 181 -14.10 -4.63 23.53
CA GLU A 181 -12.76 -5.05 23.08
C GLU A 181 -11.73 -3.92 23.19
N LEU A 182 -12.11 -2.69 22.80
CA LEU A 182 -11.26 -1.52 22.99
C LEU A 182 -10.90 -1.35 24.47
N TYR A 183 -11.90 -1.38 25.38
CA TYR A 183 -11.63 -1.27 26.82
C TYR A 183 -10.74 -2.39 27.34
N THR A 184 -10.86 -3.60 26.82
CA THR A 184 -9.98 -4.72 27.17
C THR A 184 -8.53 -4.43 26.76
N ILE A 185 -8.31 -3.87 25.57
CA ILE A 185 -6.97 -3.45 25.11
C ILE A 185 -6.39 -2.37 26.02
N LEU A 186 -7.22 -1.38 26.37
CA LEU A 186 -6.83 -0.27 27.24
C LEU A 186 -6.50 -0.75 28.66
N ASP A 187 -7.24 -1.71 29.18
CA ASP A 187 -7.01 -2.33 30.49
C ASP A 187 -5.63 -2.99 30.55
N GLY A 188 -5.18 -3.59 29.46
CA GLY A 188 -3.84 -4.13 29.33
C GLY A 188 -2.72 -3.06 29.35
N MET A 189 -3.06 -1.79 29.11
CA MET A 189 -2.12 -0.68 29.06
C MET A 189 -2.08 0.18 30.35
N LYS A 190 -2.84 -0.19 31.38
CA LYS A 190 -3.08 0.62 32.60
C LYS A 190 -1.85 1.18 33.32
N GLY A 191 -0.70 0.55 33.22
CA GLY A 191 0.53 1.03 33.85
C GLY A 191 1.08 2.34 33.27
N ASN A 192 0.65 2.75 32.08
CA ASN A 192 1.22 3.85 31.30
C ASN A 192 0.21 4.99 31.04
N MET A 193 -1.05 4.86 31.49
CA MET A 193 -2.09 5.85 31.19
C MET A 193 -2.55 6.59 32.44
N THR A 194 -2.69 7.91 32.32
CA THR A 194 -3.30 8.72 33.38
C THR A 194 -4.81 8.46 33.41
N GLN A 195 -5.44 8.45 34.61
CA GLN A 195 -6.90 8.29 34.74
C GLN A 195 -7.68 9.30 33.91
N MET A 196 -7.13 10.50 33.71
CA MET A 196 -7.71 11.56 32.90
C MET A 196 -7.78 11.20 31.40
N LEU A 197 -6.79 10.47 30.87
CA LEU A 197 -6.79 9.97 29.50
C LEU A 197 -7.84 8.90 29.30
N ILE A 198 -7.96 7.99 30.26
CA ILE A 198 -8.96 6.91 30.23
C ILE A 198 -10.37 7.50 30.24
N ALA A 199 -10.63 8.50 31.09
CA ALA A 199 -11.95 9.13 31.23
C ALA A 199 -12.38 9.94 29.99
N ASN A 200 -11.43 10.46 29.20
CA ASN A 200 -11.72 11.28 28.01
C ASN A 200 -11.35 10.55 26.70
N PHE A 201 -11.07 9.26 26.79
CA PHE A 201 -10.55 8.46 25.71
C PHE A 201 -11.50 8.49 24.50
N ASP A 202 -12.76 8.21 24.71
CA ASP A 202 -13.79 8.19 23.67
C ASP A 202 -13.82 9.51 22.87
N LEU A 203 -13.78 10.63 23.57
CA LEU A 203 -13.82 11.96 22.95
C LEU A 203 -12.58 12.23 22.10
N LEU A 204 -11.39 11.87 22.58
CA LEU A 204 -10.15 12.12 21.88
C LEU A 204 -10.03 11.28 20.60
N PHE A 205 -10.46 10.03 20.66
CA PHE A 205 -10.36 9.12 19.53
C PHE A 205 -11.38 9.42 18.44
N PHE A 206 -12.63 9.68 18.81
CA PHE A 206 -13.67 9.97 17.83
C PHE A 206 -13.56 11.37 17.24
N GLN A 207 -13.12 12.36 18.01
CA GLN A 207 -12.88 13.71 17.49
C GLN A 207 -11.65 13.79 16.59
N SER A 208 -10.66 12.89 16.74
CA SER A 208 -9.51 12.84 15.83
C SER A 208 -9.88 12.38 14.42
N ARG A 209 -11.06 11.79 14.23
CA ARG A 209 -11.50 11.17 12.98
C ARG A 209 -10.51 10.10 12.44
N ILE A 210 -9.73 9.50 13.33
CA ILE A 210 -8.88 8.36 13.00
C ILE A 210 -9.67 7.07 13.20
N LEU A 211 -10.48 7.03 14.29
CA LEU A 211 -11.45 5.96 14.53
C LEU A 211 -12.87 6.52 14.36
N LYS A 212 -13.72 5.72 13.72
CA LYS A 212 -15.17 5.93 13.63
C LYS A 212 -15.87 5.04 14.63
N ASP A 213 -16.90 5.58 15.30
CA ASP A 213 -17.85 4.82 16.09
C ASP A 213 -19.18 4.74 15.33
N THR A 214 -19.60 3.55 14.99
CA THR A 214 -20.90 3.28 14.41
C THR A 214 -21.64 2.32 15.35
N ASN A 215 -22.45 2.88 16.25
CA ASN A 215 -23.25 2.12 17.23
C ASN A 215 -22.44 1.19 18.15
N GLY A 216 -21.30 1.66 18.64
CA GLY A 216 -20.43 0.90 19.51
C GLY A 216 -19.48 -0.06 18.78
N ILE A 217 -19.50 -0.04 17.45
CA ILE A 217 -18.52 -0.71 16.60
C ILE A 217 -17.50 0.33 16.13
N LEU A 218 -16.26 0.05 16.39
CA LEU A 218 -15.12 0.92 16.09
C LEU A 218 -14.34 0.40 14.90
N GLN A 219 -13.98 1.29 14.00
CA GLN A 219 -13.16 0.97 12.86
C GLN A 219 -12.25 2.14 12.53
N PHE A 220 -11.06 1.88 12.00
CA PHE A 220 -10.23 2.95 11.46
C PHE A 220 -10.90 3.58 10.25
N GLU A 221 -10.86 4.91 10.15
CA GLU A 221 -11.46 5.62 9.02
C GLU A 221 -10.75 5.27 7.70
N ASN A 222 -9.49 4.86 7.81
CA ASN A 222 -8.64 4.48 6.70
C ASN A 222 -7.83 3.25 7.08
N THR A 223 -7.95 2.19 6.29
CA THR A 223 -7.22 0.93 6.48
C THR A 223 -5.70 1.13 6.40
N GLU A 224 -5.23 1.96 5.48
CA GLU A 224 -3.79 2.25 5.34
C GLU A 224 -3.20 2.91 6.59
N LEU A 225 -3.99 3.73 7.33
CA LEU A 225 -3.56 4.25 8.63
C LEU A 225 -3.52 3.18 9.73
N GLN A 226 -4.45 2.22 9.72
CA GLN A 226 -4.43 1.07 10.61
C GLN A 226 -3.16 0.26 10.39
N GLU A 227 -2.85 -0.09 9.15
CA GLU A 227 -1.67 -0.85 8.74
C GLU A 227 -0.37 -0.14 9.15
N TYR A 228 -0.28 1.16 8.89
CA TYR A 228 0.87 1.97 9.29
C TYR A 228 1.05 2.02 10.82
N LEU A 229 -0.03 2.23 11.57
CA LEU A 229 0.01 2.26 13.04
C LEU A 229 0.37 0.89 13.63
N ALA A 230 -0.14 -0.20 13.03
CA ALA A 230 0.22 -1.55 13.43
C ALA A 230 1.71 -1.83 13.17
N ALA A 231 2.25 -1.40 12.05
CA ALA A 231 3.68 -1.49 11.75
C ALA A 231 4.54 -0.69 12.75
N LYS A 232 4.07 0.50 13.17
CA LYS A 232 4.76 1.29 14.20
C LYS A 232 4.81 0.58 15.56
N GLU A 233 3.73 -0.06 15.99
CA GLU A 233 3.75 -0.85 17.23
C GLU A 233 4.67 -2.06 17.09
N LEU A 234 4.66 -2.73 15.94
CA LEU A 234 5.57 -3.84 15.64
C LEU A 234 7.04 -3.39 15.71
N CYS A 235 7.38 -2.22 15.16
CA CYS A 235 8.73 -1.65 15.20
C CYS A 235 9.25 -1.37 16.62
N ARG A 236 8.37 -1.34 17.62
CA ARG A 236 8.77 -1.16 19.03
C ARG A 236 9.16 -2.46 19.72
N GLN A 237 8.93 -3.59 19.09
CA GLN A 237 9.32 -4.90 19.65
C GLN A 237 10.83 -5.07 19.52
N ASP A 238 11.47 -5.62 20.57
CA ASP A 238 12.93 -5.85 20.57
C ASP A 238 13.35 -6.91 19.55
N ASN A 239 12.46 -7.90 19.28
CA ASN A 239 12.71 -8.99 18.34
C ASN A 239 11.60 -9.07 17.28
N ILE A 240 11.58 -8.08 16.41
CA ILE A 240 10.54 -7.93 15.35
C ILE A 240 10.44 -9.18 14.48
N GLU A 241 11.57 -9.74 14.06
CA GLU A 241 11.61 -10.87 13.13
C GLU A 241 10.91 -12.11 13.73
N SER A 242 11.18 -12.42 15.00
CA SER A 242 10.54 -13.53 15.70
C SER A 242 9.06 -13.27 15.94
N VAL A 243 8.70 -12.06 16.38
CA VAL A 243 7.31 -11.67 16.62
C VAL A 243 6.52 -11.76 15.31
N LEU A 244 7.06 -11.20 14.23
CA LEU A 244 6.41 -11.23 12.93
C LEU A 244 6.22 -12.65 12.41
N TYR A 245 7.23 -13.51 12.58
CA TYR A 245 7.13 -14.92 12.22
C TYR A 245 6.00 -15.63 12.97
N ASP A 246 5.84 -15.34 14.26
CA ASP A 246 4.83 -15.97 15.07
C ASP A 246 3.40 -15.50 14.76
N ILE A 247 3.20 -14.23 14.39
CA ILE A 247 1.88 -13.63 14.19
C ILE A 247 1.45 -13.57 12.72
N ALA A 248 2.40 -13.43 11.79
CA ALA A 248 2.11 -13.19 10.38
C ALA A 248 2.25 -14.43 9.50
N VAL A 249 2.97 -15.49 9.96
CA VAL A 249 3.25 -16.66 9.13
C VAL A 249 2.40 -17.86 9.57
N HIS A 250 1.68 -18.44 8.62
CA HIS A 250 1.03 -19.73 8.82
C HIS A 250 2.08 -20.85 8.77
N LYS A 251 2.37 -21.47 9.94
CA LYS A 251 3.51 -22.39 10.10
C LYS A 251 3.41 -23.65 9.24
N ASP A 252 2.21 -24.20 9.08
CA ASP A 252 2.00 -25.44 8.31
C ASP A 252 2.02 -25.19 6.79
N LEU A 253 1.42 -24.10 6.35
CA LEU A 253 1.28 -23.76 4.94
C LEU A 253 2.43 -22.88 4.42
N LYS A 254 3.31 -22.42 5.30
CA LYS A 254 4.48 -21.57 4.98
C LYS A 254 4.14 -20.39 4.08
N HIS A 255 3.06 -19.69 4.40
CA HIS A 255 2.67 -18.46 3.74
C HIS A 255 2.35 -17.37 4.77
N ILE A 256 2.39 -16.12 4.33
CA ILE A 256 2.01 -14.98 5.16
C ILE A 256 0.50 -14.81 5.11
N TYR A 257 -0.10 -14.52 6.25
CA TYR A 257 -1.50 -14.14 6.30
C TYR A 257 -1.75 -12.85 5.49
N PRO A 258 -2.80 -12.81 4.64
CA PRO A 258 -2.99 -11.71 3.70
C PRO A 258 -3.01 -10.30 4.29
N ASN A 259 -3.56 -10.12 5.49
CA ASN A 259 -3.61 -8.83 6.18
C ASN A 259 -2.22 -8.25 6.55
N TRP A 260 -1.17 -9.07 6.54
CA TRP A 260 0.20 -8.60 6.80
C TRP A 260 0.95 -8.13 5.55
N TYR A 261 0.39 -8.35 4.35
CA TYR A 261 1.04 -7.88 3.11
C TYR A 261 1.15 -6.36 3.04
N ASP A 262 0.17 -5.67 3.59
CA ASP A 262 0.10 -4.21 3.59
C ASP A 262 0.82 -3.61 4.81
N VAL A 263 0.85 -4.34 5.96
CA VAL A 263 1.52 -3.90 7.19
C VAL A 263 3.04 -3.96 7.10
N ILE A 264 3.60 -5.08 6.60
CA ILE A 264 5.06 -5.32 6.60
C ILE A 264 5.84 -4.24 5.85
N PRO A 265 5.42 -3.77 4.67
CA PRO A 265 6.13 -2.72 3.95
C PRO A 265 6.25 -1.39 4.72
N HIS A 266 5.32 -1.09 5.61
CA HIS A 266 5.38 0.12 6.42
C HIS A 266 6.53 0.12 7.43
N ILE A 267 7.13 -1.04 7.75
CA ILE A 267 8.35 -1.13 8.57
C ILE A 267 9.50 -0.35 7.91
N SER A 268 9.54 -0.29 6.58
CA SER A 268 10.59 0.41 5.82
C SER A 268 10.56 1.93 6.01
N TYR A 269 9.45 2.50 6.47
CA TYR A 269 9.36 3.94 6.74
C TYR A 269 9.93 4.36 8.10
N SER A 270 10.40 3.40 8.90
CA SER A 270 11.13 3.68 10.15
C SER A 270 12.63 3.57 9.87
N ASP A 271 13.34 4.70 9.82
CA ASP A 271 14.76 4.79 9.40
C ASP A 271 15.67 3.79 10.13
N ASP A 272 15.42 3.56 11.42
CA ASP A 272 16.20 2.63 12.24
C ASP A 272 15.80 1.15 12.01
N ARG A 273 14.76 0.88 11.23
CA ARG A 273 14.20 -0.47 11.01
C ARG A 273 14.27 -0.95 9.55
N ILE A 274 14.83 -0.17 8.65
CA ILE A 274 14.93 -0.56 7.23
C ILE A 274 15.74 -1.86 7.09
N GLN A 275 16.82 -2.04 7.85
CA GLN A 275 17.59 -3.28 7.81
C GLN A 275 16.78 -4.48 8.33
N THR A 276 15.98 -4.29 9.36
CA THR A 276 15.04 -5.31 9.86
C THR A 276 14.04 -5.71 8.77
N PHE A 277 13.52 -4.74 8.03
CA PHE A 277 12.64 -4.99 6.89
C PHE A 277 13.30 -5.88 5.82
N ILE A 278 14.56 -5.61 5.45
CA ILE A 278 15.31 -6.45 4.51
C ILE A 278 15.50 -7.88 5.07
N ASN A 279 15.80 -8.02 6.36
CA ASN A 279 15.96 -9.33 7.02
C ASN A 279 14.63 -10.10 7.03
N VAL A 280 13.51 -9.43 7.23
CA VAL A 280 12.17 -10.02 7.14
C VAL A 280 11.93 -10.58 5.73
N PHE A 281 12.30 -9.85 4.68
CA PHE A 281 12.21 -10.37 3.31
C PHE A 281 13.04 -11.63 3.09
N LYS A 282 14.29 -11.65 3.57
CA LYS A 282 15.15 -12.85 3.52
C LYS A 282 14.49 -14.04 4.22
N LEU A 283 13.90 -13.81 5.38
CA LEU A 283 13.21 -14.84 6.15
C LEU A 283 12.00 -15.40 5.37
N ILE A 284 11.16 -14.54 4.82
CA ILE A 284 9.97 -14.92 4.05
C ILE A 284 10.35 -15.77 2.84
N VAL A 285 11.34 -15.34 2.07
CA VAL A 285 11.83 -16.07 0.90
C VAL A 285 12.33 -17.47 1.27
N SER A 286 12.98 -17.62 2.44
CA SER A 286 13.46 -18.92 2.89
C SER A 286 12.35 -19.91 3.22
N TYR A 287 11.16 -19.44 3.55
CA TYR A 287 9.98 -20.26 3.87
C TYR A 287 9.06 -20.51 2.69
N GLU A 288 9.06 -19.65 1.68
CA GLU A 288 8.16 -19.77 0.53
C GLU A 288 8.69 -20.83 -0.45
N SER A 289 8.32 -22.09 -0.20
CA SER A 289 8.67 -23.21 -1.08
C SER A 289 7.57 -23.60 -2.08
N ASN A 290 6.39 -22.98 -1.96
CA ASN A 290 5.23 -23.30 -2.79
C ASN A 290 4.91 -22.16 -3.75
N LEU A 291 5.00 -22.43 -5.07
CA LEU A 291 4.70 -21.49 -6.15
C LEU A 291 3.26 -20.95 -6.18
N GLU A 292 2.33 -21.67 -5.57
CA GLU A 292 0.94 -21.22 -5.46
C GLU A 292 0.77 -20.08 -4.46
N ASN A 293 1.73 -19.91 -3.54
CA ASN A 293 1.73 -18.87 -2.55
C ASN A 293 2.47 -17.62 -3.08
N LYS A 294 1.73 -16.64 -3.51
CA LYS A 294 2.26 -15.36 -4.00
C LYS A 294 2.57 -14.36 -2.88
N SER A 295 2.93 -14.84 -1.68
CA SER A 295 3.20 -13.98 -0.52
C SER A 295 4.32 -12.98 -0.81
N PHE A 296 5.43 -13.47 -1.36
CA PHE A 296 6.57 -12.64 -1.70
C PHE A 296 6.22 -11.60 -2.77
N GLU A 297 5.58 -12.02 -3.85
CA GLU A 297 5.13 -11.11 -4.92
C GLU A 297 4.17 -10.04 -4.39
N ASN A 298 3.26 -10.42 -3.51
CA ASN A 298 2.31 -9.48 -2.92
C ASN A 298 3.01 -8.45 -2.06
N LEU A 299 3.97 -8.86 -1.22
CA LEU A 299 4.78 -7.92 -0.42
C LEU A 299 5.58 -6.96 -1.29
N LEU A 300 6.21 -7.45 -2.37
CA LEU A 300 7.01 -6.62 -3.27
C LEU A 300 6.21 -5.47 -3.91
N LYS A 301 4.91 -5.65 -4.11
CA LYS A 301 4.05 -4.61 -4.69
C LYS A 301 3.96 -3.35 -3.83
N TYR A 302 4.19 -3.47 -2.52
CA TYR A 302 4.03 -2.38 -1.57
C TYR A 302 5.36 -1.74 -1.15
N VAL A 303 6.50 -2.26 -1.62
CA VAL A 303 7.82 -1.71 -1.29
C VAL A 303 8.02 -0.36 -1.98
N ASP A 304 8.43 0.63 -1.22
CA ASP A 304 8.89 1.93 -1.74
C ASP A 304 10.43 1.96 -1.78
N SER A 305 10.99 1.83 -2.97
CA SER A 305 12.43 1.83 -3.18
C SER A 305 13.08 3.18 -2.87
N SER A 306 12.31 4.26 -2.80
CA SER A 306 12.83 5.61 -2.57
C SER A 306 13.39 5.82 -1.17
N VAL A 307 12.94 5.02 -0.18
CA VAL A 307 13.42 5.07 1.19
C VAL A 307 14.67 4.21 1.44
N LEU A 308 15.07 3.39 0.45
CA LEU A 308 16.20 2.47 0.56
C LEU A 308 17.52 3.13 0.18
N SER A 309 18.56 2.92 0.99
CA SER A 309 19.94 3.26 0.62
C SER A 309 20.43 2.39 -0.55
N LEU A 310 21.53 2.76 -1.17
CA LEU A 310 22.12 1.97 -2.26
C LEU A 310 22.42 0.53 -1.84
N GLN A 311 22.99 0.33 -0.65
CA GLN A 311 23.28 -1.01 -0.13
C GLN A 311 22.00 -1.84 0.07
N GLN A 312 20.95 -1.22 0.60
CA GLN A 312 19.67 -1.89 0.81
C GLN A 312 18.96 -2.23 -0.50
N LYS A 313 19.12 -1.40 -1.55
CA LYS A 313 18.66 -1.70 -2.91
C LYS A 313 19.38 -2.91 -3.48
N GLU A 314 20.72 -2.98 -3.33
CA GLU A 314 21.53 -4.12 -3.74
C GLU A 314 21.09 -5.40 -3.01
N ASP A 315 20.93 -5.34 -1.68
CA ASP A 315 20.47 -6.47 -0.87
C ASP A 315 19.06 -6.94 -1.32
N LEU A 316 18.13 -6.02 -1.51
CA LEU A 316 16.77 -6.36 -1.96
C LEU A 316 16.77 -6.92 -3.38
N PHE A 317 17.55 -6.32 -4.29
CA PHE A 317 17.72 -6.84 -5.65
C PHE A 317 18.26 -8.28 -5.63
N SER A 318 19.28 -8.55 -4.83
CA SER A 318 19.86 -9.89 -4.66
C SER A 318 18.81 -10.90 -4.20
N ILE A 319 18.02 -10.54 -3.19
CA ILE A 319 16.94 -11.42 -2.67
C ILE A 319 15.93 -11.73 -3.76
N ILE A 320 15.47 -10.72 -4.49
CA ILE A 320 14.49 -10.87 -5.56
C ILE A 320 15.08 -11.73 -6.69
N PHE A 321 16.30 -11.41 -7.12
CA PHE A 321 16.97 -12.13 -8.20
C PHE A 321 17.16 -13.61 -7.85
N GLU A 322 17.70 -13.92 -6.67
CA GLU A 322 17.91 -15.29 -6.22
C GLU A 322 16.61 -16.08 -6.09
N HIS A 323 15.56 -15.46 -5.57
CA HIS A 323 14.26 -16.07 -5.43
C HIS A 323 13.73 -16.53 -6.81
N TYR A 324 13.70 -15.61 -7.75
CA TYR A 324 13.12 -15.89 -9.06
C TYR A 324 14.00 -16.74 -9.96
N GLN A 325 15.31 -16.61 -9.84
CA GLN A 325 16.23 -17.49 -10.54
C GLN A 325 16.02 -18.96 -10.15
N ARG A 326 15.66 -19.23 -8.89
CA ARG A 326 15.42 -20.59 -8.37
C ARG A 326 14.03 -21.13 -8.62
N MET A 327 13.09 -20.30 -9.04
CA MET A 327 11.70 -20.71 -9.26
C MET A 327 11.62 -21.81 -10.33
N PRO A 328 10.85 -22.89 -10.11
CA PRO A 328 10.69 -23.98 -11.08
C PRO A 328 9.66 -23.68 -12.19
N ALA A 329 9.23 -22.42 -12.31
CA ALA A 329 8.28 -21.96 -13.32
C ALA A 329 8.84 -20.76 -14.10
N TYR A 330 8.37 -20.60 -15.33
CA TYR A 330 8.68 -19.42 -16.15
C TYR A 330 7.99 -18.18 -15.58
N ILE A 331 8.76 -17.12 -15.34
CA ILE A 331 8.26 -15.87 -14.79
C ILE A 331 8.40 -14.79 -15.84
N MET A 332 7.28 -14.12 -16.10
CA MET A 332 7.27 -12.91 -16.93
C MET A 332 7.09 -11.70 -16.03
N TRP A 333 8.08 -10.83 -16.04
CA TRP A 333 8.08 -9.60 -15.26
C TRP A 333 7.24 -8.51 -15.92
N ARG A 334 6.14 -8.14 -15.28
CA ARG A 334 5.30 -7.02 -15.71
C ARG A 334 4.69 -6.32 -14.50
N GLY A 335 4.47 -5.01 -14.63
CA GLY A 335 3.81 -4.21 -13.61
C GLY A 335 4.70 -3.82 -12.43
N PRO A 336 4.16 -3.74 -11.20
CA PRO A 336 4.85 -3.15 -10.05
C PRO A 336 6.18 -3.83 -9.67
N ILE A 337 6.28 -5.16 -9.85
CA ILE A 337 7.50 -5.91 -9.51
C ILE A 337 8.63 -5.60 -10.49
N SER A 338 8.31 -5.53 -11.79
CA SER A 338 9.28 -5.12 -12.80
C SER A 338 9.85 -3.74 -12.49
N LYS A 339 8.98 -2.80 -12.13
CA LYS A 339 9.38 -1.44 -11.75
C LYS A 339 10.26 -1.44 -10.50
N LEU A 340 9.92 -2.21 -9.47
CA LEU A 340 10.74 -2.33 -8.27
C LEU A 340 12.13 -2.88 -8.59
N LEU A 341 12.23 -3.92 -9.43
CA LEU A 341 13.52 -4.44 -9.89
C LEU A 341 14.36 -3.36 -10.59
N GLN A 342 13.75 -2.61 -11.50
CA GLN A 342 14.40 -1.49 -12.19
C GLN A 342 14.88 -0.42 -11.22
N GLU A 343 14.10 -0.10 -10.19
CA GLU A 343 14.42 0.90 -9.17
C GLU A 343 15.52 0.43 -8.20
N CYS A 344 15.58 -0.88 -7.93
CA CYS A 344 16.60 -1.48 -7.05
C CYS A 344 17.88 -1.85 -7.77
N TYR A 345 17.87 -1.99 -9.10
CA TYR A 345 19.09 -2.30 -9.85
C TYR A 345 20.05 -1.11 -9.84
N ILE A 346 21.29 -1.39 -9.42
CA ILE A 346 22.42 -0.47 -9.44
C ILE A 346 23.66 -1.21 -9.97
N ALA A 347 24.69 -0.51 -10.37
CA ALA A 347 25.91 -1.13 -10.94
C ALA A 347 26.57 -2.19 -10.04
N ASN A 348 26.41 -2.07 -8.72
CA ASN A 348 26.88 -3.09 -7.77
C ASN A 348 26.17 -4.44 -7.92
N CYS A 349 24.99 -4.47 -8.55
CA CYS A 349 24.25 -5.70 -8.81
C CYS A 349 24.81 -6.53 -9.99
N ASP A 350 25.71 -5.97 -10.79
CA ASP A 350 26.26 -6.64 -11.98
C ASP A 350 26.84 -8.02 -11.70
N PRO A 351 27.70 -8.22 -10.66
CA PRO A 351 28.26 -9.52 -10.35
C PRO A 351 27.20 -10.58 -10.01
N ILE A 352 26.09 -10.17 -9.40
CA ILE A 352 24.98 -11.05 -9.04
C ILE A 352 24.30 -11.62 -10.29
N MET A 353 24.25 -10.84 -11.35
CA MET A 353 23.60 -11.20 -12.60
C MET A 353 24.50 -12.03 -13.54
N MET A 354 25.81 -12.02 -13.36
CA MET A 354 26.77 -12.73 -14.21
C MET A 354 26.99 -14.16 -13.72
N LEU A 355 25.99 -15.01 -13.84
CA LEU A 355 26.02 -16.41 -13.41
C LEU A 355 26.54 -17.32 -14.51
N SER A 356 27.31 -18.37 -14.14
CA SER A 356 27.73 -19.39 -15.12
C SER A 356 26.54 -20.13 -15.74
N SER A 357 26.38 -20.00 -17.04
CA SER A 357 25.27 -20.60 -17.80
C SER A 357 25.30 -22.13 -17.82
N ASP A 358 26.45 -22.75 -17.58
CA ASP A 358 26.60 -24.20 -17.61
C ASP A 358 25.83 -24.92 -16.50
N GLN A 359 25.61 -24.21 -15.39
CA GLN A 359 24.91 -24.70 -14.21
C GLN A 359 23.41 -24.41 -14.22
N LEU A 360 22.92 -23.66 -15.20
CA LEU A 360 21.54 -23.20 -15.28
C LEU A 360 20.70 -24.09 -16.18
N ASN A 361 19.51 -24.46 -15.69
CA ASN A 361 18.51 -25.12 -16.53
C ASN A 361 17.74 -24.09 -17.38
N LYS A 362 16.92 -24.58 -18.31
CA LYS A 362 16.16 -23.70 -19.24
C LYS A 362 15.25 -22.71 -18.55
N ILE A 363 14.62 -23.11 -17.44
CA ILE A 363 13.69 -22.23 -16.69
C ILE A 363 14.48 -21.10 -16.03
N GLN A 364 15.60 -21.42 -15.39
CA GLN A 364 16.47 -20.45 -14.77
C GLN A 364 17.04 -19.45 -15.79
N LEU A 365 17.49 -19.93 -16.95
CA LEU A 365 17.94 -19.07 -18.05
C LEU A 365 16.83 -18.13 -18.52
N PHE A 366 15.60 -18.61 -18.66
CA PHE A 366 14.47 -17.79 -19.05
C PHE A 366 14.13 -16.74 -17.98
N ASN A 367 14.16 -17.11 -16.70
CA ASN A 367 13.86 -16.19 -15.61
C ASN A 367 14.90 -15.07 -15.51
N ILE A 368 16.19 -15.39 -15.68
CA ILE A 368 17.26 -14.38 -15.75
C ILE A 368 17.05 -13.47 -16.96
N TYR A 369 16.77 -14.05 -18.12
CA TYR A 369 16.47 -13.28 -19.32
C TYR A 369 15.31 -12.31 -19.08
N SER A 370 14.22 -12.75 -18.48
CA SER A 370 13.06 -11.93 -18.18
C SER A 370 13.37 -10.75 -17.24
N ILE A 371 14.27 -10.94 -16.25
CA ILE A 371 14.75 -9.87 -15.38
C ILE A 371 15.58 -8.85 -16.19
N ILE A 372 16.48 -9.34 -17.03
CA ILE A 372 17.32 -8.50 -17.88
C ILE A 372 16.46 -7.66 -18.83
N ASP A 373 15.49 -8.27 -19.49
CA ASP A 373 14.53 -7.61 -20.36
C ASP A 373 13.81 -6.46 -19.65
N ALA A 374 13.32 -6.72 -18.44
CA ALA A 374 12.67 -5.70 -17.62
C ALA A 374 13.60 -4.49 -17.29
N ILE A 375 14.89 -4.75 -17.04
CA ILE A 375 15.86 -3.68 -16.71
C ILE A 375 16.29 -2.91 -17.96
N ILE A 376 16.41 -3.58 -19.09
CA ILE A 376 16.76 -2.97 -20.38
C ILE A 376 15.71 -1.94 -20.82
N GLU A 377 14.42 -2.23 -20.61
CA GLU A 377 13.32 -1.30 -20.95
C GLU A 377 13.54 0.11 -20.38
N GLU A 378 14.21 0.23 -19.23
CA GLU A 378 14.53 1.50 -18.57
C GLU A 378 15.97 2.00 -18.89
N ASN A 379 16.69 1.36 -19.82
CA ASN A 379 18.08 1.70 -20.19
C ASN A 379 19.05 1.74 -18.99
N LYS A 380 18.81 0.93 -17.97
CA LYS A 380 19.64 0.91 -16.75
C LYS A 380 20.70 -0.18 -16.75
N LEU A 381 20.59 -1.18 -17.61
CA LEU A 381 21.51 -2.31 -17.61
C LEU A 381 22.93 -1.86 -18.02
N SER A 382 23.92 -2.28 -17.23
CA SER A 382 25.30 -1.97 -17.52
C SER A 382 25.78 -2.68 -18.79
N LYS A 383 26.71 -2.04 -19.50
CA LYS A 383 27.32 -2.63 -20.70
C LYS A 383 28.01 -3.96 -20.38
N CYS A 384 28.61 -4.08 -19.21
CA CYS A 384 29.32 -5.29 -18.78
C CYS A 384 28.38 -6.50 -18.71
N VAL A 385 27.21 -6.34 -18.11
CA VAL A 385 26.17 -7.41 -18.02
C VAL A 385 25.59 -7.72 -19.40
N LEU A 386 25.39 -6.68 -20.22
CA LEU A 386 24.88 -6.83 -21.56
C LEU A 386 25.84 -7.64 -22.45
N ASP A 387 27.13 -7.31 -22.43
CA ASP A 387 28.18 -8.01 -23.19
C ASP A 387 28.29 -9.47 -22.69
N TYR A 388 28.29 -9.69 -21.36
CA TYR A 388 28.35 -11.03 -20.77
C TYR A 388 27.21 -11.93 -21.26
N TRP A 389 25.98 -11.48 -21.21
CA TRP A 389 24.82 -12.27 -21.62
C TRP A 389 24.68 -12.41 -23.13
N THR A 390 25.23 -11.45 -23.90
CA THR A 390 25.37 -11.59 -25.37
C THR A 390 26.32 -12.71 -25.72
N ASP A 391 27.48 -12.77 -25.10
CA ASP A 391 28.46 -13.83 -25.30
C ASP A 391 27.94 -15.19 -24.82
N THR A 392 27.22 -15.19 -23.69
CA THR A 392 26.55 -16.38 -23.18
C THR A 392 25.49 -16.90 -24.17
N ALA A 393 24.64 -16.02 -24.71
CA ALA A 393 23.64 -16.40 -25.71
C ALA A 393 24.29 -16.96 -26.98
N ASN A 394 25.38 -16.36 -27.45
CA ASN A 394 26.18 -16.86 -28.59
C ASN A 394 26.74 -18.27 -28.34
N SER A 395 27.16 -18.55 -27.12
CA SER A 395 27.65 -19.84 -26.70
C SER A 395 26.54 -20.89 -26.64
N LEU A 396 25.39 -20.54 -26.06
CA LEU A 396 24.21 -21.40 -25.96
C LEU A 396 23.64 -21.76 -27.33
N MET A 397 23.68 -20.86 -28.33
CA MET A 397 23.26 -21.12 -29.69
C MET A 397 24.12 -22.21 -30.39
N LYS A 398 25.39 -22.36 -29.98
CA LYS A 398 26.29 -23.35 -30.50
C LYS A 398 26.15 -24.74 -29.84
N THR A 399 25.43 -24.82 -28.76
CA THR A 399 25.11 -26.10 -28.09
C THR A 399 24.11 -26.89 -28.96
N GLY A 400 24.19 -28.21 -29.00
CA GLY A 400 23.18 -29.03 -29.66
C GLY A 400 21.86 -29.16 -28.86
N ASP A 401 21.66 -28.35 -27.83
CA ASP A 401 20.52 -28.40 -26.93
C ASP A 401 19.46 -27.39 -27.39
N ASN A 402 18.37 -27.87 -27.96
CA ASN A 402 17.27 -27.04 -28.46
C ASN A 402 16.64 -26.16 -27.40
N GLU A 403 16.60 -26.59 -26.14
CA GLU A 403 16.00 -25.82 -25.05
C GLU A 403 16.88 -24.62 -24.66
N LYS A 404 18.21 -24.83 -24.65
CA LYS A 404 19.18 -23.76 -24.42
C LYS A 404 19.23 -22.78 -25.60
N GLN A 405 19.08 -23.28 -26.83
CA GLN A 405 19.00 -22.44 -28.04
C GLN A 405 17.74 -21.55 -28.00
N LEU A 406 16.60 -22.10 -27.55
CA LEU A 406 15.36 -21.31 -27.40
C LEU A 406 15.52 -20.22 -26.35
N ALA A 407 16.19 -20.50 -25.23
CA ALA A 407 16.49 -19.48 -24.22
C ALA A 407 17.39 -18.37 -24.80
N ALA A 408 18.41 -18.72 -25.60
CA ALA A 408 19.26 -17.75 -26.28
C ALA A 408 18.50 -16.87 -27.28
N LEU A 409 17.54 -17.43 -28.02
CA LEU A 409 16.69 -16.67 -28.95
C LEU A 409 15.83 -15.63 -28.23
N ASN A 410 15.30 -15.95 -27.05
CA ASN A 410 14.57 -14.99 -26.25
C ASN A 410 15.46 -13.81 -25.84
N PHE A 411 16.71 -14.09 -25.47
CA PHE A 411 17.68 -13.05 -25.11
C PHE A 411 18.01 -12.15 -26.31
N TYR A 412 18.22 -12.71 -27.51
CA TYR A 412 18.40 -11.91 -28.71
C TYR A 412 17.20 -11.03 -29.06
N ASN A 413 16.00 -11.49 -28.81
CA ASN A 413 14.81 -10.70 -29.07
C ASN A 413 14.76 -9.44 -28.17
N ALA A 414 15.09 -9.55 -26.89
CA ALA A 414 15.20 -8.38 -26.02
C ALA A 414 16.28 -7.41 -26.47
N LEU A 415 17.46 -7.92 -26.79
CA LEU A 415 18.57 -7.13 -27.27
C LEU A 415 18.26 -6.42 -28.60
N LYS A 416 17.55 -7.06 -29.54
CA LYS A 416 17.18 -6.47 -30.83
C LYS A 416 16.12 -5.38 -30.67
N CYS A 417 15.14 -5.56 -29.80
CA CYS A 417 14.16 -4.51 -29.54
C CYS A 417 14.82 -3.22 -29.02
N ASN A 418 15.98 -3.34 -28.38
CA ASN A 418 16.74 -2.23 -27.84
C ASN A 418 17.98 -1.85 -28.64
N ALA A 419 18.36 -2.61 -29.69
CA ALA A 419 19.53 -2.32 -30.52
C ALA A 419 19.41 -0.99 -31.29
N GLU A 420 18.18 -0.54 -31.58
CA GLU A 420 17.94 0.78 -32.16
C GLU A 420 18.22 1.94 -31.16
N LEU A 421 18.15 1.65 -29.84
CA LEU A 421 18.48 2.59 -28.77
C LEU A 421 19.98 2.57 -28.40
N ILE A 422 20.70 1.49 -28.73
CA ILE A 422 22.13 1.33 -28.42
C ILE A 422 23.04 1.95 -29.49
N GLN A 423 22.50 2.34 -30.65
CA GLN A 423 23.27 3.01 -31.72
C GLN A 423 23.36 4.54 -31.52
N LEU A 424 22.92 5.08 -30.40
CA LEU A 424 23.14 6.43 -29.94
C LEU A 424 24.13 6.47 -28.78
#